data_ebb9d37228e81d005d29f508202cc134
#
_entry.id   ebb9d37228e81d005d29f508202cc134
#
_cell.length_a   1.000
_cell.length_b   1.000
_cell.length_c   1.000
_cell.angle_alpha   90.00
_cell.angle_beta   90.00
_cell.angle_gamma   90.00
#
_symmetry.space_group_name_H-M   'P 1'
#
loop_
_entity.id
_entity.type
_entity.pdbx_description
1 polymer ?
#
loop_
_entity_poly.entity_id
_entity_poly.type
_entity_poly.pdbx_seq_one_letter_code
_entity_poly.pdbx_strand_id
1 'polypeptide(L)'
;AGMFELRSFDYIVDALGILPSKLLLISRAAEARVPVISCMDMGNKLDPSRLEIADISRTTVCPVAKVMKMELRKRGIRKLKVLYSRERPTKEKLFRRNRTAVKQPMEGNISFVLGTAGNLLAGEVARDILAAGTTLRS
;
A
#
# COMPACT_ATOMS: atom_id res chain seq x y z
N ALA A 1 -19.88 -8.23 -3.89
CA ALA A 1 -18.84 -9.17 -3.77
C ALA A 1 -18.89 -10.11 -4.98
N GLY A 2 -17.91 -10.32 -5.72
CA GLY A 2 -17.85 -11.34 -6.77
C GLY A 2 -18.19 -10.89 -8.18
N MET A 3 -18.33 -9.59 -8.42
CA MET A 3 -18.56 -9.08 -9.78
C MET A 3 -17.31 -9.13 -10.67
N PHE A 4 -16.14 -9.33 -10.09
CA PHE A 4 -14.88 -9.43 -10.83
C PHE A 4 -14.15 -10.70 -10.44
N GLU A 5 -13.86 -11.50 -11.42
CA GLU A 5 -13.00 -12.64 -11.22
C GLU A 5 -11.55 -12.18 -11.20
N LEU A 6 -10.96 -12.10 -10.01
CA LEU A 6 -9.59 -11.60 -9.84
C LEU A 6 -8.56 -12.42 -10.61
N ARG A 7 -8.85 -13.70 -10.86
CA ARG A 7 -7.98 -14.59 -11.63
C ARG A 7 -7.75 -14.14 -13.07
N SER A 8 -8.61 -13.27 -13.60
CA SER A 8 -8.44 -12.73 -14.96
C SER A 8 -7.38 -11.64 -15.04
N PHE A 9 -6.91 -11.13 -13.90
CA PHE A 9 -5.89 -10.10 -13.86
C PHE A 9 -4.50 -10.71 -13.64
N ASP A 10 -3.49 -10.14 -14.29
CA ASP A 10 -2.10 -10.56 -14.13
C ASP A 10 -1.45 -9.94 -12.89
N TYR A 11 -1.96 -8.81 -12.45
CA TYR A 11 -1.43 -8.07 -11.30
C TYR A 11 -2.49 -7.13 -10.74
N ILE A 12 -2.47 -6.93 -9.42
CA ILE A 12 -3.39 -6.04 -8.73
C ILE A 12 -2.62 -4.97 -7.98
N VAL A 13 -3.01 -3.72 -8.16
CA VAL A 13 -2.50 -2.60 -7.37
C VAL A 13 -3.58 -2.15 -6.40
N ASP A 14 -3.30 -2.25 -5.11
CA ASP A 14 -4.18 -1.76 -4.07
C ASP A 14 -3.77 -0.33 -3.68
N ALA A 15 -4.62 0.62 -4.01
CA ALA A 15 -4.49 2.02 -3.61
C ALA A 15 -5.72 2.51 -2.84
N LEU A 16 -6.42 1.59 -2.19
CA LEU A 16 -7.62 1.90 -1.42
C LEU A 16 -7.27 2.64 -0.11
N GLY A 17 -8.09 3.60 0.26
CA GLY A 17 -7.89 4.38 1.47
C GLY A 17 -8.53 3.81 2.74
N ILE A 18 -9.29 2.73 2.62
CA ILE A 18 -10.07 2.15 3.73
C ILE A 18 -9.52 0.78 4.08
N LEU A 19 -9.11 0.60 5.33
CA LEU A 19 -8.43 -0.62 5.79
C LEU A 19 -9.23 -1.91 5.57
N PRO A 20 -10.51 -2.01 5.90
CA PRO A 20 -11.28 -3.24 5.63
C PRO A 20 -11.29 -3.62 4.15
N SER A 21 -11.42 -2.65 3.26
CA SER A 21 -11.42 -2.87 1.81
C SER A 21 -10.05 -3.35 1.31
N LYS A 22 -8.96 -2.78 1.84
CA LYS A 22 -7.59 -3.25 1.57
C LYS A 22 -7.43 -4.73 1.95
N LEU A 23 -7.82 -5.07 3.14
CA LEU A 23 -7.69 -6.43 3.66
C LEU A 23 -8.51 -7.43 2.85
N LEU A 24 -9.71 -7.04 2.46
CA LEU A 24 -10.57 -7.88 1.62
C LEU A 24 -9.94 -8.12 0.24
N LEU A 25 -9.49 -7.06 -0.41
CA LEU A 25 -8.85 -7.16 -1.74
C LEU A 25 -7.60 -8.03 -1.69
N ILE A 26 -6.73 -7.82 -0.73
CA ILE A 26 -5.49 -8.58 -0.57
C ILE A 26 -5.78 -10.05 -0.27
N SER A 27 -6.77 -10.33 0.59
CA SER A 27 -7.18 -11.71 0.90
C SER A 27 -7.72 -12.43 -0.34
N ARG A 28 -8.55 -11.74 -1.12
CA ARG A 28 -9.09 -12.27 -2.38
C ARG A 28 -8.02 -12.50 -3.43
N ALA A 29 -7.05 -11.57 -3.53
CA ALA A 29 -5.91 -11.73 -4.43
C ALA A 29 -5.06 -12.94 -4.05
N ALA A 30 -4.83 -13.15 -2.76
CA ALA A 30 -4.08 -14.31 -2.26
C ALA A 30 -4.79 -15.63 -2.58
N GLU A 31 -6.10 -15.70 -2.38
CA GLU A 31 -6.91 -16.86 -2.76
C GLU A 31 -6.86 -17.15 -4.26
N ALA A 32 -6.91 -16.12 -5.08
CA ALA A 32 -6.84 -16.21 -6.54
C ALA A 32 -5.41 -16.43 -7.06
N ARG A 33 -4.39 -16.36 -6.20
CA ARG A 33 -2.97 -16.42 -6.55
C ARG A 33 -2.52 -15.37 -7.56
N VAL A 34 -3.11 -14.18 -7.47
CA VAL A 34 -2.73 -13.03 -8.28
C VAL A 34 -1.76 -12.16 -7.50
N PRO A 35 -0.61 -11.77 -8.08
CA PRO A 35 0.31 -10.86 -7.41
C PRO A 35 -0.35 -9.53 -7.08
N VAL A 36 -0.04 -8.98 -5.92
CA VAL A 36 -0.59 -7.71 -5.46
C VAL A 36 0.51 -6.84 -4.85
N ILE A 37 0.46 -5.55 -5.13
CA ILE A 37 1.23 -4.54 -4.40
C ILE A 37 0.25 -3.57 -3.74
N SER A 38 0.49 -3.24 -2.49
CA SER A 38 -0.39 -2.36 -1.71
C SER A 38 0.31 -1.05 -1.37
N CYS A 39 -0.35 0.06 -1.63
CA CYS A 39 0.10 1.37 -1.22
C CYS A 39 -0.39 1.66 0.21
N MET A 40 0.54 1.97 1.10
CA MET A 40 0.22 2.37 2.47
C MET A 40 -0.21 3.84 2.51
N ASP A 41 -0.40 4.37 3.71
CA ASP A 41 -0.83 5.75 3.89
C ASP A 41 0.23 6.75 3.40
N MET A 42 -0.17 7.60 2.44
CA MET A 42 0.65 8.68 1.90
C MET A 42 0.20 10.06 2.42
N GLY A 43 -0.84 10.11 3.22
CA GLY A 43 -1.33 11.36 3.82
C GLY A 43 -0.28 12.01 4.71
N ASN A 44 -0.18 13.35 4.63
CA ASN A 44 0.77 14.16 5.41
C ASN A 44 2.25 13.82 5.22
N LYS A 45 2.62 13.16 4.13
CA LYS A 45 4.02 12.93 3.74
C LYS A 45 4.53 14.11 2.92
N LEU A 46 5.77 14.51 3.19
CA LEU A 46 6.40 15.69 2.60
C LEU A 46 7.59 15.35 1.71
N ASP A 47 8.22 14.20 1.95
CA ASP A 47 9.47 13.84 1.32
C ASP A 47 9.31 12.57 0.46
N PRO A 48 9.23 12.71 -0.88
CA PRO A 48 9.09 11.57 -1.76
C PRO A 48 10.33 10.66 -1.79
N SER A 49 11.50 11.15 -1.38
CA SER A 49 12.71 10.33 -1.31
C SER A 49 12.68 9.29 -0.19
N ARG A 50 11.73 9.41 0.72
CA ARG A 50 11.51 8.47 1.82
C ARG A 50 10.56 7.34 1.47
N LEU A 51 10.02 7.31 0.27
CA LEU A 51 9.18 6.22 -0.21
C LEU A 51 10.04 4.99 -0.51
N GLU A 52 9.55 3.84 -0.09
CA GLU A 52 10.25 2.56 -0.28
C GLU A 52 9.27 1.45 -0.59
N ILE A 53 9.67 0.56 -1.49
CA ILE A 53 8.96 -0.69 -1.76
C ILE A 53 9.68 -1.82 -1.03
N ALA A 54 8.97 -2.56 -0.22
CA ALA A 54 9.50 -3.68 0.54
C ALA A 54 8.39 -4.69 0.87
N ASP A 55 8.78 -5.84 1.39
CA ASP A 55 7.81 -6.73 2.01
C ASP A 55 7.25 -6.08 3.29
N ILE A 56 5.97 -6.31 3.57
CA ILE A 56 5.29 -5.69 4.72
C ILE A 56 5.99 -6.00 6.06
N SER A 57 6.66 -7.14 6.15
CA SER A 57 7.41 -7.51 7.35
C SER A 57 8.59 -6.58 7.65
N ARG A 58 9.09 -5.89 6.64
CA ARG A 58 10.23 -4.98 6.76
C ARG A 58 9.83 -3.53 6.94
N THR A 59 8.56 -3.22 6.95
CA THR A 59 8.10 -1.83 7.11
C THR A 59 8.37 -1.32 8.51
N THR A 60 8.76 -0.06 8.59
CA THR A 60 9.01 0.66 9.83
C THR A 60 8.14 1.91 9.89
N VAL A 61 7.87 2.41 11.08
CA VAL A 61 7.21 3.69 11.38
C VAL A 61 5.85 3.95 10.69
N CYS A 62 5.26 2.97 10.03
CA CYS A 62 3.96 3.11 9.37
C CYS A 62 2.85 2.47 10.21
N PRO A 63 1.94 3.26 10.82
CA PRO A 63 0.86 2.71 11.64
C PRO A 63 -0.09 1.80 10.85
N VAL A 64 -0.41 2.15 9.62
CA VAL A 64 -1.28 1.33 8.75
C VAL A 64 -0.64 -0.02 8.47
N ALA A 65 0.64 -0.05 8.13
CA ALA A 65 1.36 -1.29 7.89
C ALA A 65 1.40 -2.19 9.14
N LYS A 66 1.53 -1.58 10.31
CA LYS A 66 1.52 -2.33 11.58
C LYS A 66 0.19 -3.05 11.80
N VAL A 67 -0.92 -2.37 11.60
CA VAL A 67 -2.25 -2.96 11.74
C VAL A 67 -2.48 -4.02 10.67
N MET A 68 -2.09 -3.76 9.43
CA MET A 68 -2.21 -4.72 8.34
C MET A 68 -1.41 -6.00 8.59
N LYS A 69 -0.20 -5.89 9.11
CA LYS A 69 0.60 -7.08 9.49
C LYS A 69 -0.18 -7.99 10.43
N MET A 70 -0.78 -7.42 11.47
CA MET A 70 -1.55 -8.19 12.45
C MET A 70 -2.77 -8.86 11.80
N GLU A 71 -3.53 -8.10 11.04
CA GLU A 71 -4.76 -8.59 10.40
C GLU A 71 -4.47 -9.64 9.31
N LEU A 72 -3.41 -9.46 8.53
CA LEU A 72 -3.02 -10.42 7.50
C LEU A 72 -2.50 -11.73 8.10
N ARG A 73 -1.78 -11.65 9.23
CA ARG A 73 -1.35 -12.86 9.96
C ARG A 73 -2.53 -13.72 10.42
N LYS A 74 -3.59 -13.10 10.89
CA LYS A 74 -4.83 -13.80 11.26
C LYS A 74 -5.46 -14.55 10.08
N ARG A 75 -5.18 -14.08 8.86
CA ARG A 75 -5.67 -14.68 7.61
C ARG A 75 -4.66 -15.62 6.94
N GLY A 76 -3.54 -15.90 7.61
CA GLY A 76 -2.50 -16.76 7.08
C GLY A 76 -1.64 -16.12 5.98
N ILE A 77 -1.74 -14.81 5.79
CA ILE A 77 -0.97 -14.07 4.79
C ILE A 77 0.23 -13.42 5.47
N ARG A 78 1.44 -13.87 5.11
CA ARG A 78 2.69 -13.42 5.74
C ARG A 78 3.53 -12.53 4.83
N LYS A 79 3.30 -12.58 3.52
CA LYS A 79 4.05 -11.83 2.53
C LYS A 79 3.12 -10.90 1.77
N LEU A 80 3.51 -9.65 1.67
CA LEU A 80 2.83 -8.65 0.86
C LEU A 80 3.84 -7.58 0.47
N LYS A 81 3.98 -7.33 -0.82
CA LYS A 81 4.76 -6.21 -1.32
C LYS A 81 4.00 -4.92 -1.07
N VAL A 82 4.64 -3.93 -0.44
CA VAL A 82 4.01 -2.65 -0.12
C VAL A 82 4.90 -1.48 -0.50
N LEU A 83 4.28 -0.37 -0.86
CA LEU A 83 4.91 0.94 -0.91
C LEU A 83 4.54 1.71 0.35
N TYR A 84 5.53 2.17 1.09
CA TYR A 84 5.32 2.93 2.31
C TYR A 84 6.35 4.06 2.42
N SER A 85 6.09 5.02 3.30
CA SER A 85 7.04 6.08 3.60
C SER A 85 7.78 5.78 4.92
N ARG A 86 9.09 5.96 4.91
CA ARG A 86 9.92 5.91 6.12
C ARG A 86 9.85 7.21 6.92
N GLU A 87 9.10 8.17 6.45
CA GLU A 87 8.88 9.43 7.12
C GLU A 87 8.11 9.24 8.42
N ARG A 88 8.67 9.73 9.52
CA ARG A 88 8.02 9.63 10.83
C ARG A 88 6.89 10.65 10.95
N PRO A 89 5.75 10.29 11.58
CA PRO A 89 4.75 11.28 11.94
C PRO A 89 5.36 12.31 12.87
N THR A 90 5.31 13.59 12.51
CA THR A 90 5.78 14.65 13.39
C THR A 90 4.74 14.91 14.47
N LYS A 91 5.20 15.27 15.68
CA LYS A 91 4.31 15.67 16.78
C LYS A 91 3.40 16.81 16.38
N GLU A 92 3.84 17.72 15.51
CA GLU A 92 3.03 18.82 14.97
C GLU A 92 1.86 18.32 14.12
N LYS A 93 2.04 17.26 13.36
CA LYS A 93 0.97 16.64 12.57
C LYS A 93 -0.11 16.05 13.48
N LEU A 94 0.30 15.49 14.62
CA LEU A 94 -0.61 14.98 15.65
C LEU A 94 -1.29 16.13 16.41
N PHE A 95 -0.60 17.23 16.64
CA PHE A 95 -1.14 18.38 17.36
C PHE A 95 -2.17 19.17 16.54
N ARG A 96 -1.94 19.33 15.24
CA ARG A 96 -2.93 19.92 14.33
C ARG A 96 -4.19 19.08 14.24
N ARG A 97 -4.05 17.77 14.30
CA ARG A 97 -5.17 16.83 14.33
C ARG A 97 -6.06 16.99 15.57
N ASN A 98 -5.47 17.35 16.72
CA ASN A 98 -6.19 17.54 17.97
C ASN A 98 -6.73 18.99 18.16
N ARG A 99 -6.16 19.97 17.48
CA ARG A 99 -6.56 21.39 17.61
C ARG A 99 -7.75 21.79 16.75
N THR A 100 -7.95 21.10 15.66
CA THR A 100 -9.13 21.27 14.82
C THR A 100 -10.14 20.19 15.17
N ALA A 101 -10.81 20.36 16.29
CA ALA A 101 -12.01 19.61 16.65
C ALA A 101 -13.18 19.85 15.66
N VAL A 102 -12.89 20.32 14.47
CA VAL A 102 -13.81 20.52 13.38
C VAL A 102 -13.64 19.41 12.36
N LYS A 103 -14.43 18.40 12.57
CA LYS A 103 -15.10 17.50 11.63
C LYS A 103 -14.40 16.88 10.42
N GLN A 104 -13.16 17.18 10.07
CA GLN A 104 -12.40 16.39 9.08
C GLN A 104 -10.92 16.54 9.36
N PRO A 105 -10.15 15.43 9.49
CA PRO A 105 -8.72 15.54 9.38
C PRO A 105 -8.44 16.04 7.96
N MET A 106 -7.94 17.26 7.82
CA MET A 106 -7.38 17.71 6.57
C MET A 106 -6.09 16.95 6.36
N GLU A 107 -6.20 15.72 5.85
CA GLU A 107 -5.08 15.02 5.31
C GLU A 107 -4.68 15.72 4.01
N GLY A 108 -3.69 16.60 4.11
CA GLY A 108 -3.10 17.20 2.93
C GLY A 108 -2.33 16.15 2.15
N ASN A 109 -2.78 15.84 0.96
CA ASN A 109 -2.00 15.03 0.02
C ASN A 109 -1.19 15.99 -0.84
N ILE A 110 0.12 15.83 -0.83
CA ILE A 110 1.01 16.63 -1.65
C ILE A 110 1.23 15.92 -2.99
N SER A 111 0.96 16.63 -4.08
CA SER A 111 0.95 16.07 -5.43
C SER A 111 2.26 15.39 -5.84
N PHE A 112 3.42 15.95 -5.44
CA PHE A 112 4.71 15.35 -5.80
C PHE A 112 5.00 14.06 -5.01
N VAL A 113 4.43 13.86 -3.82
CA VAL A 113 4.52 12.59 -3.08
C VAL A 113 3.61 11.55 -3.72
N LEU A 114 2.36 11.90 -4.01
CA LEU A 114 1.41 11.00 -4.66
C LEU A 114 1.87 10.60 -6.07
N GLY A 115 2.34 11.58 -6.85
CA GLY A 115 2.86 11.31 -8.19
C GLY A 115 4.07 10.38 -8.17
N THR A 116 5.00 10.60 -7.26
CA THR A 116 6.16 9.73 -7.09
C THR A 116 5.74 8.32 -6.63
N ALA A 117 4.80 8.22 -5.70
CA ALA A 117 4.26 6.93 -5.26
C ALA A 117 3.65 6.16 -6.43
N GLY A 118 2.82 6.80 -7.23
CA GLY A 118 2.22 6.19 -8.41
C GLY A 118 3.26 5.71 -9.43
N ASN A 119 4.29 6.50 -9.68
CA ASN A 119 5.37 6.14 -10.59
C ASN A 119 6.21 4.96 -10.06
N LEU A 120 6.48 4.92 -8.77
CA LEU A 120 7.19 3.79 -8.14
C LEU A 120 6.37 2.51 -8.23
N LEU A 121 5.08 2.56 -7.96
CA LEU A 121 4.18 1.42 -8.10
C LEU A 121 4.14 0.92 -9.54
N ALA A 122 3.96 1.80 -10.49
CA ALA A 122 3.92 1.46 -11.92
C ALA A 122 5.21 0.80 -12.38
N GLY A 123 6.35 1.32 -11.98
CA GLY A 123 7.66 0.76 -12.30
C GLY A 123 7.86 -0.64 -11.72
N GLU A 124 7.45 -0.85 -10.49
CA GLU A 124 7.55 -2.17 -9.83
C GLU A 124 6.64 -3.20 -10.50
N VAL A 125 5.40 -2.84 -10.80
CA VAL A 125 4.47 -3.71 -11.51
C VAL A 125 5.02 -4.10 -12.89
N ALA A 126 5.52 -3.14 -13.64
CA ALA A 126 6.11 -3.39 -14.97
C ALA A 126 7.30 -4.37 -14.87
N ARG A 127 8.19 -4.16 -13.92
CA ARG A 127 9.34 -5.08 -13.71
C ARG A 127 8.89 -6.48 -13.32
N ASP A 128 7.91 -6.60 -12.43
CA ASP A 128 7.39 -7.90 -11.98
C ASP A 128 6.72 -8.66 -13.13
N ILE A 129 5.93 -7.99 -13.95
CA ILE A 129 5.28 -8.60 -15.12
C ILE A 129 6.32 -9.05 -16.15
N LEU A 130 7.32 -8.21 -16.43
CA LEU A 130 8.39 -8.56 -17.36
C LEU A 130 9.22 -9.74 -16.88
N ALA A 131 9.55 -9.78 -15.60
CA ALA A 131 10.28 -10.89 -15.00
C ALA A 131 9.49 -12.21 -15.11
N ALA A 132 8.19 -12.19 -14.83
CA ALA A 132 7.33 -13.37 -14.97
C ALA A 132 7.25 -13.84 -16.43
N GLY A 133 7.12 -12.91 -17.39
CA GLY A 133 7.11 -13.22 -18.82
C GLY A 133 8.43 -13.83 -19.30
N THR A 134 9.56 -13.37 -18.79
CA THR A 134 10.87 -13.91 -19.11
C THR A 134 11.03 -15.34 -18.59
N THR A 135 10.53 -15.62 -17.39
CA THR A 135 10.57 -16.97 -16.80
C THR A 135 9.73 -17.96 -17.60
N LEU A 136 8.61 -17.53 -18.16
CA LEU A 136 7.74 -18.38 -18.98
C LEU A 136 8.31 -18.67 -20.38
N ARG A 137 9.27 -17.87 -20.86
CA ARG A 137 9.89 -18.03 -22.18
C ARG A 137 11.20 -18.84 -22.14
N SER A 138 11.69 -19.08 -20.97
CA SER A 138 12.85 -19.93 -20.77
C SER A 138 12.42 -21.36 -20.43
#